data_0a111c8898eee6665d0f9d67924c769d
#
_entry.id   0a111c8898eee6665d0f9d67924c769d
#
_cell.length_a   1.000
_cell.length_b   1.000
_cell.length_c   1.000
_cell.angle_alpha   90.00
_cell.angle_beta   90.00
_cell.angle_gamma   90.00
#
_symmetry.space_group_name_H-M   'P 1'
#
loop_
_entity.id
_entity.type
_entity.pdbx_description
1 polymer ?
#
loop_
_entity_poly.entity_id
_entity_poly.type
_entity_poly.pdbx_seq_one_letter_code
_entity_poly.pdbx_strand_id
1 'polypeptide(L)'
;HQQYFNAKENGYENIKSLVCFSTDDMVNWTYHGIIDIEEKAQWIVNSWAPSIVSRIEEDGQTHFYMYYSNSGCGVGIITATHPLGPWIDAKGSPLVYQGMPEIGDCPNPFDPGACIDEHGVGYVAFGAGTAKHGTAEMPGVSRIARLNSDMISCDTIIEVYTPYIFEAHEINYFNGVYLYTYNNNWQPRNKETWNYPGYDVPM
;
A
#
# COMPACT_ATOMS: atom_id res chain seq x y z
N HIS A 1 28.57 -8.89 -4.20
CA HIS A 1 27.57 -8.20 -5.07
C HIS A 1 26.85 -9.16 -6.03
N GLN A 2 27.49 -10.25 -6.51
CA GLN A 2 26.83 -11.23 -7.39
C GLN A 2 25.80 -12.12 -6.67
N GLN A 3 25.87 -12.28 -5.37
CA GLN A 3 24.92 -13.11 -4.60
C GLN A 3 23.49 -12.60 -4.64
N TYR A 4 23.29 -11.29 -4.72
CA TYR A 4 21.96 -10.67 -4.73
C TYR A 4 21.21 -10.78 -6.06
N PHE A 5 21.85 -11.26 -7.12
CA PHE A 5 21.26 -11.42 -8.44
C PHE A 5 21.07 -12.89 -8.85
N ASN A 6 21.26 -13.83 -7.92
CA ASN A 6 20.96 -15.22 -8.19
C ASN A 6 19.43 -15.42 -8.24
N ALA A 7 18.91 -15.78 -9.40
CA ALA A 7 17.48 -15.99 -9.60
C ALA A 7 16.83 -17.01 -8.64
N LYS A 8 17.61 -17.89 -8.04
CA LYS A 8 17.14 -18.83 -7.01
C LYS A 8 16.96 -18.18 -5.63
N GLU A 9 17.59 -17.03 -5.39
CA GLU A 9 17.53 -16.29 -4.13
C GLU A 9 16.59 -15.08 -4.22
N ASN A 10 16.13 -14.73 -5.42
CA ASN A 10 15.25 -13.59 -5.70
C ASN A 10 13.77 -13.99 -5.87
N GLY A 11 13.31 -15.00 -5.18
CA GLY A 11 11.87 -15.33 -5.15
C GLY A 11 11.10 -14.36 -4.27
N TYR A 12 9.85 -14.10 -4.62
CA TYR A 12 8.95 -13.24 -3.83
C TYR A 12 8.86 -13.67 -2.37
N GLU A 13 8.97 -14.96 -2.11
CA GLU A 13 8.98 -15.58 -0.78
C GLU A 13 10.16 -15.15 0.11
N ASN A 14 11.23 -14.59 -0.50
CA ASN A 14 12.44 -14.18 0.22
C ASN A 14 12.48 -12.66 0.51
N ILE A 15 11.51 -11.89 0.02
CA ILE A 15 11.47 -10.44 0.23
C ILE A 15 10.89 -10.15 1.62
N LYS A 16 11.77 -9.87 2.58
CA LYS A 16 11.43 -9.57 3.97
C LYS A 16 12.05 -8.28 4.49
N SER A 17 12.65 -7.52 3.59
CA SER A 17 13.33 -6.27 3.89
C SER A 17 13.12 -5.24 2.79
N LEU A 18 13.31 -3.99 3.13
CA LEU A 18 13.27 -2.85 2.23
C LEU A 18 14.65 -2.20 2.16
N VAL A 19 14.91 -1.46 1.11
CA VAL A 19 16.18 -0.76 0.90
C VAL A 19 15.92 0.73 0.91
N CYS A 20 16.77 1.49 1.61
CA CYS A 20 16.65 2.93 1.71
C CYS A 20 17.77 3.65 0.97
N PHE A 21 17.39 4.59 0.13
CA PHE A 21 18.27 5.56 -0.53
C PHE A 21 17.73 6.97 -0.31
N SER A 22 18.63 7.95 -0.28
CA SER A 22 18.26 9.38 -0.33
C SER A 22 19.05 10.11 -1.39
N THR A 23 18.49 11.23 -1.84
CA THR A 23 19.13 12.18 -2.74
C THR A 23 18.53 13.56 -2.51
N ASP A 24 19.28 14.60 -2.79
CA ASP A 24 18.85 15.99 -2.82
C ASP A 24 18.85 16.59 -4.23
N ASP A 25 19.36 15.85 -5.23
CA ASP A 25 19.48 16.31 -6.62
C ASP A 25 18.91 15.31 -7.66
N MET A 26 18.38 14.16 -7.23
CA MET A 26 17.86 13.04 -8.06
C MET A 26 18.90 12.40 -8.98
N VAL A 27 20.19 12.76 -8.84
CA VAL A 27 21.30 12.24 -9.64
C VAL A 27 22.26 11.44 -8.78
N ASN A 28 22.67 12.02 -7.65
CA ASN A 28 23.57 11.39 -6.70
C ASN A 28 22.80 10.77 -5.55
N TRP A 29 22.93 9.47 -5.37
CA TRP A 29 22.16 8.72 -4.39
C TRP A 29 23.05 8.19 -3.27
N THR A 30 22.62 8.38 -2.04
CA THR A 30 23.24 7.81 -0.85
C THR A 30 22.49 6.56 -0.42
N TYR A 31 23.18 5.42 -0.33
CA TYR A 31 22.65 4.18 0.19
C TYR A 31 22.70 4.16 1.71
N HIS A 32 21.56 3.93 2.36
CA HIS A 32 21.42 3.91 3.82
C HIS A 32 21.28 2.49 4.40
N GLY A 33 21.34 1.48 3.56
CA GLY A 33 21.26 0.09 4.03
C GLY A 33 19.86 -0.49 3.88
N ILE A 34 19.65 -1.54 4.65
CA ILE A 34 18.46 -2.38 4.64
C ILE A 34 17.62 -2.08 5.87
N ILE A 35 16.32 -1.94 5.67
CA ILE A 35 15.31 -1.95 6.74
C ILE A 35 14.82 -3.40 6.81
N ASP A 36 15.31 -4.16 7.78
CA ASP A 36 14.91 -5.55 8.00
C ASP A 36 13.54 -5.58 8.70
N ILE A 37 12.49 -5.89 7.93
CA ILE A 37 11.11 -5.91 8.44
C ILE A 37 10.88 -7.16 9.29
N GLU A 38 11.46 -8.31 8.92
CA GLU A 38 11.31 -9.55 9.70
C GLU A 38 11.90 -9.42 11.10
N GLU A 39 13.01 -8.71 11.27
CA GLU A 39 13.59 -8.41 12.58
C GLU A 39 12.64 -7.59 13.45
N LYS A 40 11.90 -6.65 12.85
CA LYS A 40 11.03 -5.71 13.56
C LYS A 40 9.65 -6.25 13.83
N ALA A 41 9.11 -7.02 12.90
CA ALA A 41 7.76 -7.56 12.92
C ALA A 41 7.81 -9.07 12.64
N GLN A 42 8.10 -9.88 13.67
CA GLN A 42 8.31 -11.33 13.55
C GLN A 42 7.08 -12.13 13.07
N TRP A 43 5.91 -11.50 13.01
CA TRP A 43 4.68 -12.11 12.51
C TRP A 43 4.52 -12.04 10.99
N ILE A 44 5.39 -11.31 10.28
CA ILE A 44 5.29 -11.15 8.83
C ILE A 44 5.65 -12.42 8.07
N VAL A 45 5.11 -12.50 6.84
CA VAL A 45 5.53 -13.46 5.82
C VAL A 45 6.49 -12.80 4.84
N ASN A 46 6.12 -11.61 4.34
CA ASN A 46 6.92 -10.83 3.38
C ASN A 46 6.75 -9.31 3.64
N SER A 47 7.59 -8.52 2.95
CA SER A 47 7.48 -7.06 2.92
C SER A 47 7.59 -6.55 1.48
N TRP A 48 6.47 -6.62 0.74
CA TRP A 48 6.40 -6.13 -0.64
C TRP A 48 5.79 -4.72 -0.70
N ALA A 49 5.92 -4.08 -1.87
CA ALA A 49 5.23 -2.84 -2.25
C ALA A 49 5.04 -1.84 -1.11
N PRO A 50 6.11 -1.18 -0.63
CA PRO A 50 5.98 -0.20 0.45
C PRO A 50 5.37 1.11 -0.03
N SER A 51 4.56 1.73 0.82
CA SER A 51 4.08 3.11 0.69
C SER A 51 4.36 3.86 1.97
N ILE A 52 4.91 5.06 1.88
CA ILE A 52 5.33 5.85 3.04
C ILE A 52 4.65 7.22 3.04
N VAL A 53 4.17 7.62 4.20
CA VAL A 53 3.67 8.98 4.47
C VAL A 53 4.28 9.51 5.74
N SER A 54 4.23 10.83 5.93
CA SER A 54 4.67 11.46 7.17
C SER A 54 3.79 12.65 7.52
N ARG A 55 3.68 12.94 8.81
CA ARG A 55 3.05 14.17 9.32
C ARG A 55 3.72 14.60 10.63
N ILE A 56 3.47 15.86 11.00
CA ILE A 56 3.86 16.37 12.33
C ILE A 56 2.77 15.93 13.32
N GLU A 57 3.17 15.24 14.38
CA GLU A 57 2.28 14.78 15.45
C GLU A 57 2.17 15.80 16.60
N GLU A 58 1.33 15.50 17.58
CA GLU A 58 1.08 16.36 18.74
C GLU A 58 2.34 16.65 19.57
N ASP A 59 3.33 15.78 19.50
CA ASP A 59 4.64 15.97 20.14
C ASP A 59 5.56 16.98 19.41
N GLY A 60 5.09 17.52 18.29
CA GLY A 60 5.80 18.46 17.43
C GLY A 60 6.89 17.81 16.56
N GLN A 61 7.00 16.48 16.55
CA GLN A 61 7.96 15.76 15.72
C GLN A 61 7.30 15.25 14.45
N THR A 62 8.10 15.08 13.40
CA THR A 62 7.63 14.37 12.19
C THR A 62 7.68 12.88 12.45
N HIS A 63 6.53 12.23 12.31
CA HIS A 63 6.42 10.78 12.33
C HIS A 63 6.25 10.24 10.92
N PHE A 64 6.88 9.11 10.66
CA PHE A 64 6.86 8.39 9.39
C PHE A 64 6.10 7.08 9.58
N TYR A 65 5.24 6.78 8.62
CA TYR A 65 4.38 5.60 8.60
C TYR A 65 4.61 4.87 7.29
N MET A 66 5.15 3.66 7.37
CA MET A 66 5.46 2.85 6.20
C MET A 66 4.56 1.62 6.20
N TYR A 67 3.65 1.61 5.24
CA TYR A 67 2.76 0.48 4.98
C TYR A 67 3.42 -0.42 3.96
N TYR A 68 3.27 -1.73 4.10
CA TYR A 68 3.85 -2.70 3.18
C TYR A 68 2.92 -3.92 3.02
N SER A 69 3.01 -4.60 1.88
CA SER A 69 2.28 -5.84 1.65
C SER A 69 2.89 -6.97 2.48
N ASN A 70 2.09 -7.57 3.36
CA ASN A 70 2.46 -8.82 4.01
C ASN A 70 2.05 -9.99 3.12
N SER A 71 2.86 -10.27 2.08
CA SER A 71 2.46 -11.17 1.00
C SER A 71 1.15 -10.69 0.33
N GLY A 72 0.38 -11.57 -0.28
CA GLY A 72 -0.97 -11.26 -0.79
C GLY A 72 -2.08 -11.27 0.27
N CYS A 73 -1.74 -11.36 1.56
CA CYS A 73 -2.72 -11.69 2.61
C CYS A 73 -2.91 -10.59 3.67
N GLY A 74 -2.24 -9.44 3.53
CA GLY A 74 -2.41 -8.35 4.48
C GLY A 74 -1.53 -7.14 4.20
N VAL A 75 -1.76 -6.07 4.94
CA VAL A 75 -0.92 -4.88 4.99
C VAL A 75 -0.33 -4.75 6.39
N GLY A 76 1.00 -4.67 6.47
CA GLY A 76 1.74 -4.35 7.69
C GLY A 76 2.04 -2.86 7.80
N ILE A 77 2.45 -2.43 8.98
CA ILE A 77 2.83 -1.05 9.28
C ILE A 77 4.03 -1.01 10.20
N ILE A 78 5.03 -0.20 9.89
CA ILE A 78 6.11 0.21 10.78
C ILE A 78 6.18 1.72 10.87
N THR A 79 6.65 2.23 12.00
CA THR A 79 6.72 3.67 12.28
C THR A 79 8.12 4.09 12.71
N ALA A 80 8.45 5.37 12.49
CA ALA A 80 9.69 5.98 12.94
C ALA A 80 9.52 7.49 13.13
N THR A 81 10.42 8.14 13.89
CA THR A 81 10.50 9.60 14.00
C THR A 81 11.57 10.21 13.11
N HIS A 82 12.26 9.37 12.32
CA HIS A 82 13.24 9.78 11.33
C HIS A 82 13.14 8.88 10.11
N PRO A 83 13.28 9.35 8.86
CA PRO A 83 13.09 8.54 7.66
C PRO A 83 14.08 7.36 7.53
N LEU A 84 15.22 7.42 8.21
CA LEU A 84 16.17 6.31 8.29
C LEU A 84 15.94 5.39 9.50
N GLY A 85 14.90 5.64 10.31
CA GLY A 85 14.61 4.89 11.53
C GLY A 85 15.24 5.49 12.81
N PRO A 86 15.28 4.75 13.92
CA PRO A 86 14.90 3.33 13.98
C PRO A 86 13.40 3.09 13.71
N TRP A 87 13.14 2.13 12.83
CA TRP A 87 11.78 1.68 12.52
C TRP A 87 11.32 0.66 13.58
N ILE A 88 10.07 0.76 13.99
CA ILE A 88 9.46 -0.15 14.96
C ILE A 88 8.09 -0.65 14.46
N ASP A 89 7.73 -1.86 14.82
CA ASP A 89 6.38 -2.39 14.69
C ASP A 89 5.54 -1.90 15.89
N ALA A 90 4.93 -0.73 15.74
CA ALA A 90 4.15 -0.11 16.82
C ALA A 90 2.82 -0.82 17.10
N LYS A 91 2.33 -1.62 16.12
CA LYS A 91 1.04 -2.34 16.22
C LYS A 91 1.20 -3.77 16.73
N GLY A 92 2.28 -4.47 16.37
CA GLY A 92 2.49 -5.88 16.69
C GLY A 92 1.58 -6.86 15.93
N SER A 93 0.90 -6.37 14.87
CA SER A 93 -0.03 -7.16 14.06
C SER A 93 -0.32 -6.44 12.74
N PRO A 94 -0.89 -7.12 11.71
CA PRO A 94 -1.29 -6.46 10.48
C PRO A 94 -2.26 -5.30 10.71
N LEU A 95 -2.18 -4.28 9.87
CA LEU A 95 -3.20 -3.22 9.76
C LEU A 95 -4.52 -3.82 9.27
N VAL A 96 -4.42 -4.58 8.19
CA VAL A 96 -5.52 -5.38 7.63
C VAL A 96 -4.99 -6.75 7.22
N TYR A 97 -5.87 -7.76 7.23
CA TYR A 97 -5.49 -9.12 6.88
C TYR A 97 -6.65 -9.86 6.21
N GLN A 98 -6.33 -10.85 5.40
CA GLN A 98 -7.32 -11.68 4.71
C GLN A 98 -8.23 -12.39 5.72
N GLY A 99 -9.55 -12.21 5.54
CA GLY A 99 -10.56 -12.75 6.46
C GLY A 99 -10.93 -11.82 7.62
N MET A 100 -10.34 -10.62 7.69
CA MET A 100 -10.81 -9.57 8.59
C MET A 100 -12.24 -9.17 8.19
N PRO A 101 -13.22 -9.14 9.12
CA PRO A 101 -14.62 -8.87 8.78
C PRO A 101 -14.85 -7.54 8.04
N GLU A 102 -14.11 -6.51 8.40
CA GLU A 102 -14.26 -5.14 7.91
C GLU A 102 -13.85 -4.99 6.43
N ILE A 103 -13.03 -5.89 5.91
CA ILE A 103 -12.66 -5.89 4.48
C ILE A 103 -13.59 -6.74 3.61
N GLY A 104 -14.56 -7.45 4.25
CA GLY A 104 -15.49 -8.34 3.56
C GLY A 104 -14.76 -9.43 2.77
N ASP A 105 -15.15 -9.59 1.53
CA ASP A 105 -14.62 -10.61 0.63
C ASP A 105 -13.43 -10.14 -0.24
N CYS A 106 -12.70 -9.11 0.18
CA CYS A 106 -11.46 -8.71 -0.49
C CYS A 106 -10.49 -9.92 -0.56
N PRO A 107 -10.18 -10.45 -1.75
CA PRO A 107 -9.46 -11.71 -1.84
C PRO A 107 -7.99 -11.59 -1.47
N ASN A 108 -7.37 -10.48 -1.82
CA ASN A 108 -5.95 -10.21 -1.59
C ASN A 108 -5.78 -8.77 -1.09
N PRO A 109 -5.82 -8.53 0.22
CA PRO A 109 -5.62 -7.19 0.79
C PRO A 109 -4.12 -6.83 0.84
N PHE A 110 -3.55 -6.40 -0.28
CA PHE A 110 -2.14 -6.04 -0.40
C PHE A 110 -1.92 -4.83 -1.32
N ASP A 111 -0.67 -4.49 -1.64
CA ASP A 111 -0.25 -3.34 -2.44
C ASP A 111 -0.80 -2.01 -1.90
N PRO A 112 -0.41 -1.63 -0.67
CA PRO A 112 -0.92 -0.41 -0.07
C PRO A 112 -0.44 0.84 -0.79
N GLY A 113 -1.37 1.77 -1.08
CA GLY A 113 -1.06 3.15 -1.41
C GLY A 113 -1.61 4.06 -0.32
N ALA A 114 -0.79 4.94 0.24
CA ALA A 114 -1.16 5.76 1.38
C ALA A 114 -1.12 7.25 1.08
N CYS A 115 -2.04 8.02 1.64
CA CYS A 115 -1.98 9.48 1.65
C CYS A 115 -2.47 10.06 2.98
N ILE A 116 -2.19 11.35 3.17
CA ILE A 116 -2.71 12.16 4.26
C ILE A 116 -3.36 13.40 3.64
N ASP A 117 -4.58 13.72 4.07
CA ASP A 117 -5.31 14.90 3.59
C ASP A 117 -4.90 16.18 4.35
N GLU A 118 -5.50 17.32 3.96
CA GLU A 118 -5.24 18.63 4.57
C GLU A 118 -5.68 18.74 6.04
N HIS A 119 -6.50 17.79 6.51
CA HIS A 119 -6.94 17.72 7.92
C HIS A 119 -6.08 16.74 8.74
N GLY A 120 -5.03 16.18 8.12
CA GLY A 120 -4.15 15.21 8.77
C GLY A 120 -4.73 13.79 8.87
N VAL A 121 -5.84 13.51 8.18
CA VAL A 121 -6.44 12.17 8.17
C VAL A 121 -5.70 11.28 7.19
N GLY A 122 -5.28 10.11 7.67
CA GLY A 122 -4.61 9.12 6.84
C GLY A 122 -5.59 8.19 6.13
N TYR A 123 -5.21 7.78 4.92
CA TYR A 123 -5.93 6.80 4.11
C TYR A 123 -4.96 5.79 3.52
N VAL A 124 -5.38 4.53 3.44
CA VAL A 124 -4.63 3.46 2.80
C VAL A 124 -5.56 2.72 1.84
N ALA A 125 -5.25 2.80 0.55
CA ALA A 125 -5.90 2.00 -0.48
C ALA A 125 -5.17 0.65 -0.59
N PHE A 126 -5.91 -0.45 -0.80
CA PHE A 126 -5.35 -1.78 -0.93
C PHE A 126 -6.35 -2.73 -1.63
N GLY A 127 -5.87 -3.87 -2.03
CA GLY A 127 -6.68 -4.94 -2.63
C GLY A 127 -6.09 -5.43 -3.94
N ALA A 128 -6.50 -6.58 -4.40
CA ALA A 128 -6.18 -7.08 -5.73
C ALA A 128 -6.95 -8.36 -6.06
N GLY A 129 -6.81 -8.80 -7.29
CA GLY A 129 -7.25 -10.10 -7.75
C GLY A 129 -8.44 -10.09 -8.68
N THR A 130 -8.92 -11.30 -8.97
CA THR A 130 -10.09 -11.51 -9.84
C THR A 130 -11.39 -11.35 -9.05
N ALA A 131 -12.41 -10.83 -9.71
CA ALA A 131 -13.72 -10.70 -9.13
C ALA A 131 -14.23 -12.04 -8.58
N LYS A 132 -14.64 -12.07 -7.32
CA LYS A 132 -15.35 -13.23 -6.74
C LYS A 132 -16.87 -13.07 -6.85
N HIS A 133 -17.38 -11.87 -6.67
CA HIS A 133 -18.81 -11.55 -6.64
C HIS A 133 -19.21 -10.45 -7.62
N GLY A 134 -18.24 -9.85 -8.30
CA GLY A 134 -18.44 -8.83 -9.33
C GLY A 134 -18.19 -9.35 -10.73
N THR A 135 -18.24 -8.45 -11.71
CA THR A 135 -17.82 -8.71 -13.10
C THR A 135 -16.34 -8.33 -13.28
N ALA A 136 -15.72 -8.73 -14.38
CA ALA A 136 -14.36 -8.30 -14.70
C ALA A 136 -14.27 -6.78 -14.87
N GLU A 137 -15.36 -6.13 -15.27
CA GLU A 137 -15.51 -4.69 -15.40
C GLU A 137 -15.57 -3.97 -14.05
N MET A 138 -16.18 -4.59 -13.04
CA MET A 138 -16.39 -4.04 -11.70
C MET A 138 -16.09 -5.13 -10.65
N PRO A 139 -14.83 -5.48 -10.46
CA PRO A 139 -14.45 -6.65 -9.65
C PRO A 139 -14.73 -6.49 -8.14
N GLY A 140 -14.83 -5.26 -7.62
CA GLY A 140 -15.13 -5.04 -6.20
C GLY A 140 -14.04 -5.52 -5.24
N VAL A 141 -12.78 -5.56 -5.68
CA VAL A 141 -11.66 -6.12 -4.89
C VAL A 141 -10.83 -5.05 -4.19
N SER A 142 -11.12 -3.77 -4.43
CA SER A 142 -10.40 -2.65 -3.80
C SER A 142 -11.09 -2.19 -2.53
N ARG A 143 -10.26 -1.75 -1.59
CA ARG A 143 -10.68 -1.13 -0.34
C ARG A 143 -9.87 0.14 -0.09
N ILE A 144 -10.47 1.10 0.61
CA ILE A 144 -9.77 2.24 1.19
C ILE A 144 -10.09 2.27 2.67
N ALA A 145 -9.06 2.12 3.49
CA ALA A 145 -9.15 2.34 4.93
C ALA A 145 -8.93 3.81 5.24
N ARG A 146 -9.88 4.42 5.97
CA ARG A 146 -9.64 5.64 6.73
C ARG A 146 -9.01 5.25 8.05
N LEU A 147 -7.90 5.89 8.39
CA LEU A 147 -7.16 5.57 9.59
C LEU A 147 -7.67 6.36 10.80
N ASN A 148 -7.48 5.79 11.98
CA ASN A 148 -7.57 6.53 13.23
C ASN A 148 -6.40 7.53 13.35
N SER A 149 -6.48 8.41 14.34
CA SER A 149 -5.43 9.41 14.60
C SER A 149 -4.05 8.79 14.91
N ASP A 150 -4.01 7.53 15.35
CA ASP A 150 -2.77 6.80 15.59
C ASP A 150 -2.03 6.35 14.33
N MET A 151 -2.67 6.41 13.16
CA MET A 151 -2.15 5.98 11.85
C MET A 151 -1.80 4.49 11.74
N ILE A 152 -2.07 3.70 12.78
CA ILE A 152 -1.76 2.26 12.85
C ILE A 152 -3.01 1.39 13.06
N SER A 153 -4.19 2.00 13.06
CA SER A 153 -5.47 1.31 13.13
C SER A 153 -6.50 1.92 12.18
N CYS A 154 -7.50 1.13 11.79
CA CYS A 154 -8.56 1.57 10.89
C CYS A 154 -9.76 2.08 11.68
N ASP A 155 -10.29 3.25 11.28
CA ASP A 155 -11.59 3.76 11.71
C ASP A 155 -12.71 3.15 10.88
N THR A 156 -12.60 3.24 9.57
CA THR A 156 -13.58 2.75 8.60
C THR A 156 -12.87 2.19 7.38
N ILE A 157 -13.42 1.12 6.81
CA ILE A 157 -12.96 0.56 5.55
C ILE A 157 -14.11 0.59 4.56
N ILE A 158 -13.89 1.21 3.41
CA ILE A 158 -14.86 1.34 2.32
C ILE A 158 -14.48 0.45 1.14
N GLU A 159 -15.48 -0.21 0.57
CA GLU A 159 -15.33 -0.88 -0.71
C GLU A 159 -15.36 0.13 -1.85
N VAL A 160 -14.42 0.01 -2.77
CA VAL A 160 -14.31 0.88 -3.94
C VAL A 160 -14.51 0.04 -5.20
N TYR A 161 -15.52 0.40 -5.96
CA TYR A 161 -15.80 -0.26 -7.24
C TYR A 161 -14.95 0.34 -8.35
N THR A 162 -13.70 -0.12 -8.40
CA THR A 162 -12.71 0.29 -9.39
C THR A 162 -12.81 -0.61 -10.62
N PRO A 163 -13.05 -0.04 -11.80
CA PRO A 163 -13.17 -0.84 -13.01
C PRO A 163 -11.85 -1.45 -13.43
N TYR A 164 -11.86 -2.73 -13.80
CA TYR A 164 -10.72 -3.49 -14.34
C TYR A 164 -9.45 -3.46 -13.50
N ILE A 165 -9.54 -3.19 -12.21
CA ILE A 165 -8.38 -3.19 -11.33
C ILE A 165 -7.71 -4.55 -11.30
N PHE A 166 -6.40 -4.53 -11.17
CA PHE A 166 -5.58 -5.70 -10.89
C PHE A 166 -4.85 -5.54 -9.55
N GLU A 167 -3.97 -4.54 -9.41
CA GLU A 167 -3.13 -4.29 -8.22
C GLU A 167 -2.51 -2.89 -8.23
N ALA A 168 -1.50 -2.66 -7.39
CA ALA A 168 -0.63 -1.48 -7.35
C ALA A 168 -1.40 -0.18 -7.13
N HIS A 169 -1.98 -0.06 -5.95
CA HIS A 169 -2.75 1.11 -5.54
C HIS A 169 -1.84 2.30 -5.25
N GLU A 170 -2.28 3.48 -5.68
CA GLU A 170 -1.73 4.75 -5.24
C GLU A 170 -2.88 5.72 -5.00
N ILE A 171 -2.90 6.38 -3.86
CA ILE A 171 -3.86 7.42 -3.53
C ILE A 171 -3.11 8.70 -3.15
N ASN A 172 -3.51 9.80 -3.72
CA ASN A 172 -2.94 11.13 -3.45
C ASN A 172 -4.05 12.11 -3.11
N TYR A 173 -3.75 13.07 -2.25
CA TYR A 173 -4.64 14.19 -1.96
C TYR A 173 -4.06 15.48 -2.51
N PHE A 174 -4.88 16.24 -3.24
CA PHE A 174 -4.48 17.52 -3.80
C PHE A 174 -5.67 18.48 -3.90
N ASN A 175 -5.61 19.62 -3.23
CA ASN A 175 -6.60 20.69 -3.30
C ASN A 175 -8.06 20.24 -3.12
N GLY A 176 -8.34 19.45 -2.09
CA GLY A 176 -9.68 18.95 -1.80
C GLY A 176 -10.11 17.73 -2.62
N VAL A 177 -9.24 17.18 -3.45
CA VAL A 177 -9.54 16.06 -4.33
C VAL A 177 -8.62 14.89 -4.03
N TYR A 178 -9.18 13.69 -3.91
CA TYR A 178 -8.42 12.44 -3.84
C TYR A 178 -8.25 11.89 -5.26
N LEU A 179 -7.00 11.65 -5.64
CA LEU A 179 -6.63 11.02 -6.89
C LEU A 179 -6.24 9.57 -6.62
N TYR A 180 -6.94 8.63 -7.23
CA TYR A 180 -6.71 7.21 -7.04
C TYR A 180 -6.31 6.57 -8.36
N THR A 181 -5.16 5.92 -8.37
CA THR A 181 -4.61 5.22 -9.53
C THR A 181 -4.27 3.77 -9.18
N TYR A 182 -4.28 2.90 -10.18
CA TYR A 182 -4.01 1.47 -10.03
C TYR A 182 -3.65 0.84 -11.38
N ASN A 183 -3.07 -0.34 -11.36
CA ASN A 183 -2.86 -1.13 -12.57
C ASN A 183 -4.13 -1.84 -13.00
N ASN A 184 -4.44 -1.72 -14.28
CA ASN A 184 -5.51 -2.52 -14.84
C ASN A 184 -5.02 -3.95 -15.15
N ASN A 185 -5.96 -4.85 -15.42
CA ASN A 185 -5.70 -6.25 -15.73
C ASN A 185 -4.76 -6.40 -16.95
N TRP A 186 -3.91 -7.42 -16.94
CA TRP A 186 -2.93 -7.76 -17.99
C TRP A 186 -3.54 -8.12 -19.34
N GLN A 187 -4.83 -8.48 -19.39
CA GLN A 187 -5.48 -8.85 -20.65
C GLN A 187 -5.61 -7.66 -21.59
N PRO A 188 -5.28 -7.82 -22.87
CA PRO A 188 -5.51 -6.78 -23.86
C PRO A 188 -7.00 -6.38 -23.88
N ARG A 189 -7.26 -5.08 -23.88
CA ARG A 189 -8.62 -4.54 -23.91
C ARG A 189 -8.82 -3.64 -25.11
N ASN A 190 -10.03 -3.73 -25.69
CA ASN A 190 -10.43 -2.75 -26.68
C ASN A 190 -10.86 -1.46 -25.96
N LYS A 191 -10.03 -0.44 -26.02
CA LYS A 191 -10.29 0.87 -25.40
C LYS A 191 -11.53 1.56 -25.93
N GLU A 192 -11.96 1.24 -27.16
CA GLU A 192 -13.14 1.81 -27.79
C GLU A 192 -14.46 1.30 -27.15
N THR A 193 -14.39 0.17 -26.47
CA THR A 193 -15.55 -0.44 -25.78
C THR A 193 -15.57 -0.17 -24.28
N TRP A 194 -14.63 0.62 -23.76
CA TRP A 194 -14.62 1.02 -22.35
C TRP A 194 -15.73 2.04 -22.08
N ASN A 195 -16.89 1.55 -21.84
CA ASN A 195 -18.04 2.36 -21.46
C ASN A 195 -18.43 2.03 -20.02
N TYR A 196 -18.15 2.94 -19.11
CA TYR A 196 -18.52 2.81 -17.70
C TYR A 196 -19.80 3.58 -17.42
N PRO A 197 -20.90 2.90 -17.03
CA PRO A 197 -22.08 3.59 -16.58
C PRO A 197 -21.76 4.51 -15.40
N GLY A 198 -22.03 5.82 -15.57
CA GLY A 198 -21.78 6.82 -14.53
C GLY A 198 -20.42 7.53 -14.59
N TYR A 199 -19.58 7.23 -15.56
CA TYR A 199 -18.34 7.95 -15.82
C TYR A 199 -18.40 8.59 -17.21
N ASP A 200 -18.61 9.90 -17.25
CA ASP A 200 -18.71 10.67 -18.51
C ASP A 200 -17.34 11.09 -19.06
N VAL A 201 -16.24 10.55 -18.57
CA VAL A 201 -14.89 10.93 -19.00
C VAL A 201 -14.31 9.82 -19.87
N PRO A 202 -14.00 10.10 -21.14
CA PRO A 202 -13.22 9.18 -21.95
C PRO A 202 -11.83 9.05 -21.33
N MET A 203 -11.43 7.82 -21.00
CA MET A 203 -10.07 7.50 -20.53
C MET A 203 -9.11 7.42 -21.71
#